data_39602bc65c6e27c784968e9ce515e805
#
_entry.id   39602bc65c6e27c784968e9ce515e805
#
_cell.length_a   1.000
_cell.length_b   1.000
_cell.length_c   1.000
_cell.angle_alpha   90.00
_cell.angle_beta   90.00
_cell.angle_gamma   90.00
#
_symmetry.space_group_name_H-M   'P 1'
#
loop_
_entity.id
_entity.type
_entity.pdbx_description
1 polymer ?
#
loop_
_entity_poly.entity_id
_entity_poly.type
_entity_poly.pdbx_seq_one_letter_code
_entity_poly.pdbx_strand_id
1 'polypeptide(L)'
;MKRTIVRLLSGLIAAIMAVSCSAGIFAVTSQDENYIYVLVDQPTSGNCYVMVSRQGGEYFAVSNEPMTGFDGLTPIPCSVAGEYVVSEVTDNILWEFNASGDGFTLKSAANDEYLAKLNYSLATSPSEQQIWEHVIHTNPDTSIGDEPVLHNITAGGYILYRTHEGTSYFDCFNNYQQCNIRLYERREAGEDYIPVTGIEFTEPFLNLSLGSSYRLEHILYPANATIQEVFYESSDTDIARVNPDGTLITGTEGTCTVTIYDGTRIHSAECTVTVTSDSHQTPSFLGYRIYGGTKGIVSFDADNVADFIPEADMNDLTFLSAMCLVGDIIYGFEAGSGDHNLVTIDAETFERTPTNVYSGYYVRDMTYDAETGLIYCLMATNSTIYSVYYGLYVIDPETLWFQRIGEPDRYLSVLECTDDGRMYGIDMYGYLCTVNKETAECEIITRTAVTYLNQEQSLCFDKYNGRMYWMQSDDESGAFYEVNLASGSLSYLGYPGGDAIGYQCIVGLIARPIDEQPAYQLGDVNMDGSVNINDAVLVMRYSMGVAGLSAEQIALADINGDASVNTGDAVVIMRIAMGI
;
A
#
# COMPACT_ATOMS: atom_id res chain seq x y z
N MET A 1 14.90 49.26 -11.36
CA MET A 1 13.59 48.74 -11.75
C MET A 1 13.54 47.22 -11.96
N LYS A 2 14.62 46.49 -12.20
CA LYS A 2 14.62 45.01 -12.33
C LYS A 2 14.71 44.23 -10.98
N ARG A 3 15.12 44.85 -9.87
CA ARG A 3 15.21 44.20 -8.55
C ARG A 3 13.93 44.26 -7.72
N THR A 4 12.94 45.06 -8.10
CA THR A 4 11.69 45.22 -7.37
C THR A 4 10.60 44.27 -7.88
N ILE A 5 10.72 43.76 -9.10
CA ILE A 5 9.74 42.86 -9.73
C ILE A 5 9.94 41.40 -9.26
N VAL A 6 11.20 41.00 -8.96
CA VAL A 6 11.48 39.63 -8.46
C VAL A 6 10.97 39.42 -7.03
N ARG A 7 10.93 40.46 -6.20
CA ARG A 7 10.36 40.38 -4.83
C ARG A 7 8.83 40.39 -4.76
N LEU A 8 8.14 40.81 -5.81
CA LEU A 8 6.70 40.82 -5.89
C LEU A 8 6.13 39.50 -6.45
N LEU A 9 6.89 38.74 -7.23
CA LEU A 9 6.46 37.40 -7.68
C LEU A 9 6.69 36.32 -6.61
N SER A 10 7.74 36.41 -5.80
CA SER A 10 7.96 35.47 -4.69
C SER A 10 6.94 35.62 -3.56
N GLY A 11 6.39 36.83 -3.36
CA GLY A 11 5.34 37.07 -2.38
C GLY A 11 3.93 36.63 -2.79
N LEU A 12 3.68 36.42 -4.09
CA LEU A 12 2.37 36.01 -4.59
C LEU A 12 2.23 34.49 -4.67
N ILE A 13 3.34 33.77 -4.83
CA ILE A 13 3.37 32.28 -4.81
C ILE A 13 3.22 31.76 -3.38
N ALA A 14 3.77 32.47 -2.38
CA ALA A 14 3.60 32.10 -0.97
C ALA A 14 2.17 32.33 -0.42
N ALA A 15 1.35 33.16 -1.07
CA ALA A 15 -0.02 33.46 -0.62
C ALA A 15 -1.08 32.52 -1.22
N ILE A 16 -0.79 31.72 -2.24
CA ILE A 16 -1.73 30.78 -2.88
C ILE A 16 -1.63 29.37 -2.28
N MET A 17 -0.54 29.03 -1.57
CA MET A 17 -0.36 27.72 -0.92
C MET A 17 -0.89 27.65 0.53
N ALA A 18 -1.58 28.68 1.03
CA ALA A 18 -2.03 28.73 2.42
C ALA A 18 -3.46 28.25 2.67
N VAL A 19 -4.12 27.57 1.71
CA VAL A 19 -5.48 27.02 1.91
C VAL A 19 -5.56 25.59 1.36
N SER A 20 -5.40 24.65 2.25
CA SER A 20 -5.66 23.21 2.19
C SER A 20 -4.42 22.33 2.27
N CYS A 21 -3.93 22.04 3.46
CA CYS A 21 -3.56 20.69 3.86
C CYS A 21 -3.20 20.66 5.34
N SER A 22 -3.84 19.84 6.11
CA SER A 22 -3.48 19.44 7.47
C SER A 22 -2.39 18.32 7.43
N ALA A 23 -1.30 18.56 6.74
CA ALA A 23 -0.04 17.89 6.89
C ALA A 23 1.01 18.98 6.59
N GLY A 24 1.85 19.29 7.59
CA GLY A 24 2.74 20.44 7.54
C GLY A 24 3.74 20.34 6.40
N ILE A 25 3.49 21.06 5.34
CA ILE A 25 4.50 21.35 4.32
C ILE A 25 5.41 22.38 4.93
N PHE A 26 6.58 21.96 5.40
CA PHE A 26 7.65 22.89 5.77
C PHE A 26 8.29 23.39 4.48
N ALA A 27 8.09 24.67 4.18
CA ALA A 27 8.90 25.35 3.17
C ALA A 27 10.34 25.34 3.67
N VAL A 28 11.21 24.56 3.05
CA VAL A 28 12.64 24.56 3.33
C VAL A 28 13.18 25.90 2.86
N THR A 29 13.52 26.77 3.82
CA THR A 29 14.33 27.96 3.55
C THR A 29 15.79 27.52 3.60
N SER A 30 16.61 28.01 2.69
CA SER A 30 18.00 27.63 2.40
C SER A 30 18.78 27.18 3.64
N GLN A 31 19.37 25.98 3.59
CA GLN A 31 20.47 25.61 4.49
C GLN A 31 21.56 26.71 4.46
N ASP A 32 22.22 26.93 5.58
CA ASP A 32 23.45 27.69 5.60
C ASP A 32 24.48 26.88 4.77
N GLU A 33 24.75 27.32 3.55
CA GLU A 33 25.63 26.64 2.57
C GLU A 33 27.04 26.34 3.10
N ASN A 34 27.39 26.90 4.26
CA ASN A 34 28.70 26.75 4.86
C ASN A 34 28.82 25.61 5.85
N TYR A 35 27.70 25.02 6.32
CA TYR A 35 27.72 23.99 7.33
C TYR A 35 26.87 22.77 6.95
N ILE A 36 27.35 21.61 7.38
CA ILE A 36 26.62 20.34 7.38
C ILE A 36 26.45 19.85 8.81
N TYR A 37 25.41 19.03 9.05
CA TYR A 37 25.12 18.45 10.36
C TYR A 37 25.12 16.93 10.24
N VAL A 38 26.18 16.31 10.80
CA VAL A 38 26.51 14.88 10.58
C VAL A 38 26.32 14.10 11.87
N LEU A 39 25.66 12.95 11.79
CA LEU A 39 25.46 12.03 12.92
C LEU A 39 26.80 11.60 13.52
N VAL A 40 26.89 11.65 14.83
CA VAL A 40 28.06 11.19 15.58
C VAL A 40 27.64 10.34 16.78
N ASP A 41 28.46 9.36 17.13
CA ASP A 41 28.21 8.48 18.27
C ASP A 41 28.55 9.15 19.60
N GLN A 42 29.56 10.03 19.61
CA GLN A 42 30.04 10.72 20.82
C GLN A 42 30.32 12.20 20.55
N PRO A 43 29.95 13.08 21.49
CA PRO A 43 30.23 14.50 21.35
C PRO A 43 31.70 14.84 21.66
N THR A 44 32.20 15.90 21.00
CA THR A 44 33.51 16.50 21.23
C THR A 44 33.35 17.88 21.87
N SER A 45 34.16 18.20 22.87
CA SER A 45 34.09 19.48 23.57
C SER A 45 34.38 20.67 22.66
N GLY A 46 33.58 21.72 22.75
CA GLY A 46 33.67 22.95 21.98
C GLY A 46 32.90 22.90 20.64
N ASN A 47 32.32 21.75 20.27
CA ASN A 47 31.55 21.63 19.06
C ASN A 47 30.06 21.88 19.30
N CYS A 48 29.34 22.23 18.25
CA CYS A 48 27.90 22.47 18.27
C CYS A 48 27.15 21.29 17.65
N TYR A 49 26.00 20.95 18.25
CA TYR A 49 25.17 19.80 17.88
C TYR A 49 23.70 20.17 17.77
N VAL A 50 23.00 19.53 16.82
CA VAL A 50 21.55 19.40 16.86
C VAL A 50 21.22 18.08 17.59
N MET A 51 20.41 18.17 18.62
CA MET A 51 19.91 17.02 19.38
C MET A 51 18.56 16.59 18.81
N VAL A 52 18.47 15.39 18.25
CA VAL A 52 17.28 14.93 17.51
C VAL A 52 16.69 13.67 18.11
N SER A 53 15.38 13.67 18.32
CA SER A 53 14.57 12.51 18.70
C SER A 53 13.76 12.03 17.51
N ARG A 54 13.65 10.70 17.28
CA ARG A 54 12.77 10.08 16.28
C ARG A 54 11.52 9.54 16.95
N GLN A 55 10.33 9.93 16.45
CA GLN A 55 9.03 9.54 16.99
C GLN A 55 8.07 9.18 15.86
N GLY A 56 7.63 7.91 15.78
CA GLY A 56 6.65 7.47 14.79
C GLY A 56 7.08 7.66 13.32
N GLY A 57 8.39 7.73 13.04
CA GLY A 57 8.92 8.01 11.70
C GLY A 57 9.28 9.48 11.46
N GLU A 58 8.84 10.39 12.32
CA GLU A 58 9.17 11.82 12.26
C GLU A 58 10.36 12.16 13.18
N TYR A 59 11.05 13.28 12.89
CA TYR A 59 12.20 13.75 13.63
C TYR A 59 11.94 15.12 14.25
N PHE A 60 12.38 15.31 15.50
CA PHE A 60 12.20 16.54 16.26
C PHE A 60 13.48 16.94 16.95
N ALA A 61 13.92 18.19 16.74
CA ALA A 61 15.07 18.76 17.41
C ALA A 61 14.69 19.37 18.76
N VAL A 62 15.58 19.25 19.74
CA VAL A 62 15.46 19.90 21.05
C VAL A 62 15.79 21.38 20.90
N SER A 63 14.80 22.25 21.13
CA SER A 63 15.00 23.71 21.12
C SER A 63 15.35 24.29 22.49
N ASN A 64 15.74 25.55 22.53
CA ASN A 64 15.87 26.35 23.73
C ASN A 64 14.57 27.10 24.11
N GLU A 65 13.50 26.89 23.35
CA GLU A 65 12.24 27.61 23.52
C GLU A 65 11.35 26.92 24.56
N PRO A 66 10.91 27.62 25.64
CA PRO A 66 9.97 27.08 26.58
C PRO A 66 8.62 26.75 25.93
N MET A 67 8.04 25.61 26.30
CA MET A 67 6.71 25.22 25.81
C MET A 67 5.61 26.02 26.53
N THR A 68 4.74 26.67 25.77
CA THR A 68 3.64 27.45 26.34
C THR A 68 2.60 26.55 27.02
N GLY A 69 2.41 26.74 28.32
CA GLY A 69 1.40 26.01 29.11
C GLY A 69 1.84 24.62 29.63
N PHE A 70 3.09 24.21 29.35
CA PHE A 70 3.68 22.97 29.83
C PHE A 70 5.10 23.23 30.37
N ASP A 71 5.51 22.42 31.34
CA ASP A 71 6.88 22.44 31.86
C ASP A 71 7.77 21.59 30.93
N GLY A 72 8.48 22.22 29.98
CA GLY A 72 9.37 21.57 29.03
C GLY A 72 9.82 22.49 27.89
N LEU A 73 10.51 21.93 26.90
CA LEU A 73 11.00 22.66 25.71
C LEU A 73 10.22 22.26 24.46
N THR A 74 10.03 23.25 23.57
CA THR A 74 9.30 23.08 22.31
C THR A 74 10.05 22.18 21.35
N PRO A 75 9.45 21.10 20.82
CA PRO A 75 10.06 20.29 19.78
C PRO A 75 9.94 21.00 18.43
N ILE A 76 11.06 21.13 17.74
CA ILE A 76 11.11 21.70 16.40
C ILE A 76 11.22 20.55 15.39
N PRO A 77 10.23 20.37 14.50
CA PRO A 77 10.33 19.39 13.46
C PRO A 77 11.57 19.61 12.59
N CYS A 78 12.25 18.51 12.26
CA CYS A 78 13.41 18.53 11.39
C CYS A 78 13.40 17.33 10.44
N SER A 79 14.16 17.43 9.34
CA SER A 79 14.32 16.34 8.37
C SER A 79 15.73 15.76 8.50
N VAL A 80 15.80 14.41 8.44
CA VAL A 80 17.07 13.66 8.49
C VAL A 80 17.12 12.76 7.26
N ALA A 81 18.24 12.80 6.54
CA ALA A 81 18.54 11.93 5.42
C ALA A 81 19.86 11.20 5.71
N GLY A 82 19.80 9.86 5.85
CA GLY A 82 20.94 9.06 6.27
C GLY A 82 21.56 9.56 7.57
N GLU A 83 22.82 9.97 7.50
CA GLU A 83 23.60 10.50 8.62
C GLU A 83 23.56 12.03 8.74
N TYR A 84 22.66 12.74 8.00
CA TYR A 84 22.64 14.19 7.91
C TYR A 84 21.29 14.79 8.34
N VAL A 85 21.32 15.91 9.09
CA VAL A 85 20.15 16.79 9.19
C VAL A 85 20.09 17.67 7.95
N VAL A 86 18.97 17.62 7.24
CA VAL A 86 18.79 18.26 5.92
C VAL A 86 17.75 19.38 5.93
N SER A 87 17.10 19.65 7.06
CA SER A 87 16.25 20.82 7.26
C SER A 87 17.07 22.02 7.73
N GLU A 88 16.47 23.21 7.67
CA GLU A 88 17.07 24.42 8.24
C GLU A 88 17.41 24.23 9.72
N VAL A 89 18.66 24.56 10.10
CA VAL A 89 19.13 24.58 11.49
C VAL A 89 19.31 26.01 11.92
N THR A 90 18.53 26.44 12.90
CA THR A 90 18.61 27.77 13.50
C THR A 90 19.32 27.70 14.85
N ASP A 91 19.83 28.81 15.35
CA ASP A 91 20.56 28.87 16.63
C ASP A 91 19.72 28.38 17.82
N ASN A 92 18.38 28.40 17.73
CA ASN A 92 17.48 27.95 18.81
C ASN A 92 17.44 26.43 18.98
N ILE A 93 17.93 25.64 18.01
CA ILE A 93 18.06 24.17 18.12
C ILE A 93 19.52 23.71 18.14
N LEU A 94 20.46 24.66 18.15
CA LEU A 94 21.90 24.39 18.13
C LEU A 94 22.49 24.54 19.54
N TRP A 95 23.22 23.52 19.98
CA TRP A 95 23.76 23.41 21.33
C TRP A 95 25.27 23.19 21.31
N GLU A 96 26.03 24.03 22.02
CA GLU A 96 27.46 23.86 22.23
C GLU A 96 27.70 22.94 23.42
N PHE A 97 28.46 21.87 23.21
CA PHE A 97 28.85 20.90 24.23
C PHE A 97 30.23 21.24 24.78
N ASN A 98 30.32 21.63 26.04
CA ASN A 98 31.58 21.96 26.71
C ASN A 98 31.90 20.95 27.80
N ALA A 99 33.04 20.27 27.71
CA ALA A 99 33.47 19.25 28.68
C ALA A 99 33.51 19.81 30.10
N SER A 100 32.92 19.09 31.04
CA SER A 100 32.85 19.43 32.45
C SER A 100 32.76 18.17 33.30
N GLY A 101 33.82 17.87 34.08
CA GLY A 101 33.87 16.62 34.86
C GLY A 101 33.78 15.37 33.99
N ASP A 102 32.83 14.48 34.29
CA ASP A 102 32.64 13.23 33.57
C ASP A 102 31.65 13.36 32.38
N GLY A 103 31.23 14.58 32.01
CA GLY A 103 30.27 14.84 30.92
C GLY A 103 30.44 16.22 30.30
N PHE A 104 29.33 16.84 29.94
CA PHE A 104 29.27 18.10 29.21
C PHE A 104 28.26 19.07 29.84
N THR A 105 28.55 20.36 29.83
CA THR A 105 27.52 21.40 29.92
C THR A 105 27.05 21.74 28.52
N LEU A 106 25.75 21.91 28.33
CA LEU A 106 25.11 22.18 27.04
C LEU A 106 24.61 23.62 27.02
N LYS A 107 25.19 24.44 26.15
CA LYS A 107 24.90 25.87 26.04
C LYS A 107 24.17 26.14 24.72
N SER A 108 23.04 26.85 24.76
CA SER A 108 22.32 27.25 23.56
C SER A 108 23.10 28.27 22.75
N ALA A 109 23.19 28.09 21.44
CA ALA A 109 23.82 29.06 20.53
C ALA A 109 23.00 30.35 20.40
N ALA A 110 21.69 30.31 20.65
CA ALA A 110 20.82 31.47 20.45
C ALA A 110 20.89 32.53 21.57
N ASN A 111 21.05 32.08 22.85
CA ASN A 111 20.87 33.01 23.99
C ASN A 111 21.86 32.80 25.14
N ASP A 112 22.89 31.99 24.91
CA ASP A 112 23.93 31.71 25.93
C ASP A 112 23.42 31.04 27.22
N GLU A 113 22.19 30.52 27.25
CA GLU A 113 21.67 29.80 28.40
C GLU A 113 22.04 28.30 28.36
N TYR A 114 22.09 27.67 29.53
CA TYR A 114 22.44 26.27 29.68
C TYR A 114 21.21 25.38 29.77
N LEU A 115 21.26 24.21 29.13
CA LEU A 115 20.25 23.18 29.31
C LEU A 115 20.30 22.64 30.74
N ALA A 116 19.16 22.64 31.43
CA ALA A 116 19.07 22.22 32.82
C ALA A 116 17.74 21.52 33.11
N LYS A 117 17.74 20.67 34.14
CA LYS A 117 16.53 20.15 34.76
C LYS A 117 16.17 21.04 35.94
N LEU A 118 15.10 21.79 35.82
CA LEU A 118 14.59 22.66 36.85
C LEU A 118 13.24 22.14 37.37
N ASN A 119 13.11 21.91 38.68
CA ASN A 119 11.85 21.47 39.32
C ASN A 119 11.18 20.23 38.71
N TYR A 120 11.90 19.28 38.14
CA TYR A 120 11.45 18.06 37.45
C TYR A 120 11.24 18.20 35.94
N SER A 121 11.49 19.36 35.34
CA SER A 121 11.28 19.60 33.91
C SER A 121 12.50 20.08 33.18
N LEU A 122 12.58 19.85 31.88
CA LEU A 122 13.63 20.35 31.01
C LEU A 122 13.42 21.85 30.76
N ALA A 123 14.45 22.66 30.94
CA ALA A 123 14.42 24.10 30.76
C ALA A 123 15.77 24.67 30.36
N THR A 124 15.85 25.96 30.05
CA THR A 124 17.11 26.68 29.95
C THR A 124 17.33 27.56 31.18
N SER A 125 18.58 27.84 31.52
CA SER A 125 18.97 28.67 32.66
C SER A 125 20.24 29.45 32.37
N PRO A 126 20.30 30.74 32.72
CA PRO A 126 21.51 31.51 32.54
C PRO A 126 22.62 31.20 33.56
N SER A 127 22.33 30.51 34.64
CA SER A 127 23.24 30.23 35.75
C SER A 127 23.42 28.79 36.16
N GLU A 128 22.46 27.91 35.81
CA GLU A 128 22.48 26.50 36.17
C GLU A 128 23.25 25.67 35.14
N GLN A 129 24.53 25.44 35.38
CA GLN A 129 25.40 24.59 34.55
C GLN A 129 25.36 23.15 35.03
N GLN A 130 24.40 22.37 34.54
CA GLN A 130 24.29 20.94 34.87
C GLN A 130 25.12 20.09 33.91
N ILE A 131 25.58 18.94 34.41
CA ILE A 131 26.44 18.02 33.63
C ILE A 131 25.54 16.94 33.01
N TRP A 132 25.73 16.71 31.73
CA TRP A 132 25.05 15.73 30.91
C TRP A 132 26.05 14.74 30.30
N GLU A 133 25.63 13.49 30.15
CA GLU A 133 26.38 12.47 29.40
C GLU A 133 25.52 11.92 28.25
N HIS A 134 26.17 11.62 27.13
CA HIS A 134 25.56 10.93 26.01
C HIS A 134 26.01 9.49 26.02
N VAL A 135 25.09 8.55 26.25
CA VAL A 135 25.37 7.13 26.42
C VAL A 135 24.39 6.26 25.64
N ILE A 136 24.85 5.09 25.23
CA ILE A 136 23.96 4.05 24.69
C ILE A 136 23.34 3.30 25.86
N HIS A 137 22.04 3.36 25.98
CA HIS A 137 21.30 2.64 27.01
C HIS A 137 20.84 1.29 26.50
N THR A 138 21.42 0.21 27.03
CA THR A 138 20.97 -1.16 26.74
C THR A 138 19.79 -1.51 27.64
N ASN A 139 18.61 -1.71 27.04
CA ASN A 139 17.43 -2.13 27.78
C ASN A 139 17.14 -3.62 27.54
N PRO A 140 17.36 -4.51 28.55
CA PRO A 140 17.16 -5.95 28.39
C PRO A 140 15.68 -6.37 28.26
N ASP A 141 14.72 -5.49 28.55
CA ASP A 141 13.29 -5.84 28.68
C ASP A 141 12.39 -5.28 27.55
N THR A 142 12.94 -4.64 26.51
CA THR A 142 12.12 -4.06 25.45
C THR A 142 12.58 -4.47 24.05
N SER A 143 11.64 -4.58 23.14
CA SER A 143 11.84 -4.71 21.69
C SER A 143 12.44 -3.45 21.03
N ILE A 144 12.79 -2.45 21.83
CA ILE A 144 13.48 -1.23 21.40
C ILE A 144 14.98 -1.51 21.62
N GLY A 145 15.74 -1.54 20.52
CA GLY A 145 17.19 -1.81 20.57
C GLY A 145 17.98 -0.79 21.40
N ASP A 146 19.32 -0.91 21.38
CA ASP A 146 20.24 0.01 22.04
C ASP A 146 20.09 1.41 21.45
N GLU A 147 19.46 2.33 22.21
CA GLU A 147 19.21 3.70 21.76
C GLU A 147 20.12 4.71 22.49
N PRO A 148 20.64 5.72 21.78
CA PRO A 148 21.42 6.81 22.38
C PRO A 148 20.51 7.71 23.23
N VAL A 149 20.94 8.03 24.43
CA VAL A 149 20.21 8.89 25.37
C VAL A 149 21.09 10.00 25.93
N LEU A 150 20.47 11.10 26.32
CA LEU A 150 21.14 12.18 27.05
C LEU A 150 20.67 12.16 28.51
N HIS A 151 21.60 11.86 29.41
CA HIS A 151 21.39 11.71 30.85
C HIS A 151 21.98 12.87 31.64
N ASN A 152 21.19 13.45 32.52
CA ASN A 152 21.64 14.50 33.42
C ASN A 152 22.32 13.87 34.66
N ILE A 153 23.65 13.98 34.77
CA ILE A 153 24.43 13.44 35.88
C ILE A 153 24.20 14.25 37.16
N THR A 154 24.01 15.57 37.03
CA THR A 154 23.88 16.50 38.18
C THR A 154 22.55 16.35 38.91
N ALA A 155 21.44 16.37 38.17
CA ALA A 155 20.08 16.38 38.71
C ALA A 155 19.32 15.08 38.54
N GLY A 156 19.90 14.11 37.80
CA GLY A 156 19.29 12.86 37.38
C GLY A 156 18.19 13.04 36.33
N GLY A 157 17.96 11.99 35.56
CA GLY A 157 16.93 11.94 34.51
C GLY A 157 17.46 12.03 33.11
N TYR A 158 16.59 11.70 32.16
CA TYR A 158 16.91 11.59 30.74
C TYR A 158 16.05 12.58 29.95
N ILE A 159 16.57 13.13 28.88
CA ILE A 159 15.75 13.91 27.93
C ILE A 159 14.85 12.93 27.17
N LEU A 160 13.58 13.21 27.15
CA LEU A 160 12.58 12.42 26.42
C LEU A 160 11.59 13.31 25.66
N TYR A 161 11.10 12.82 24.54
CA TYR A 161 9.97 13.38 23.84
C TYR A 161 8.67 12.85 24.44
N ARG A 162 7.75 13.71 24.79
CA ARG A 162 6.53 13.37 25.51
C ARG A 162 5.30 14.01 24.87
N THR A 163 4.19 13.28 24.85
CA THR A 163 2.89 13.82 24.46
C THR A 163 1.92 13.72 25.65
N HIS A 164 1.32 14.85 26.02
CA HIS A 164 0.32 14.93 27.08
C HIS A 164 -0.84 15.79 26.59
N GLU A 165 -2.08 15.30 26.71
CA GLU A 165 -3.30 15.97 26.25
C GLU A 165 -3.23 16.47 24.79
N GLY A 166 -2.58 15.70 23.90
CA GLY A 166 -2.42 16.06 22.48
C GLY A 166 -1.33 17.08 22.19
N THR A 167 -0.58 17.53 23.21
CA THR A 167 0.56 18.45 23.05
C THR A 167 1.86 17.73 23.29
N SER A 168 2.83 17.91 22.38
CA SER A 168 4.15 17.28 22.45
C SER A 168 5.22 18.26 22.89
N TYR A 169 6.15 17.81 23.74
CA TYR A 169 7.24 18.63 24.26
C TYR A 169 8.41 17.75 24.71
N PHE A 170 9.61 18.35 24.82
CA PHE A 170 10.76 17.70 25.46
C PHE A 170 10.75 17.96 26.96
N ASP A 171 10.97 16.91 27.71
CA ASP A 171 10.99 16.90 29.18
C ASP A 171 12.24 16.17 29.70
N CYS A 172 12.49 16.24 31.02
CA CYS A 172 13.57 15.49 31.66
C CYS A 172 13.02 14.65 32.82
N PHE A 173 12.98 13.33 32.66
CA PHE A 173 12.36 12.44 33.61
C PHE A 173 13.26 11.27 34.00
N ASN A 174 13.00 10.64 35.15
CA ASN A 174 13.82 9.55 35.70
C ASN A 174 13.57 8.19 35.01
N ASN A 175 12.62 8.11 34.06
CA ASN A 175 12.34 6.92 33.28
C ASN A 175 12.93 7.08 31.87
N TYR A 176 13.68 6.09 31.42
CA TYR A 176 14.35 6.08 30.11
C TYR A 176 13.51 5.52 28.95
N GLN A 177 12.28 5.09 29.21
CA GLN A 177 11.37 4.67 28.13
C GLN A 177 11.04 5.87 27.24
N GLN A 178 11.24 5.73 25.93
CA GLN A 178 11.04 6.79 24.92
C GLN A 178 12.16 7.88 24.89
N CYS A 179 13.32 7.62 25.46
CA CYS A 179 14.47 8.50 25.37
C CYS A 179 15.35 8.04 24.22
N ASN A 180 15.28 8.71 23.07
CA ASN A 180 16.24 8.55 21.99
C ASN A 180 16.71 9.93 21.55
N ILE A 181 17.96 10.27 21.79
CA ILE A 181 18.56 11.54 21.41
C ILE A 181 19.83 11.27 20.62
N ARG A 182 19.78 11.52 19.33
CA ARG A 182 20.90 11.44 18.40
C ARG A 182 21.55 12.81 18.29
N LEU A 183 22.88 12.82 18.16
CA LEU A 183 23.66 14.04 18.04
C LEU A 183 24.13 14.21 16.60
N TYR A 184 23.82 15.37 16.01
CA TYR A 184 24.32 15.76 14.70
C TYR A 184 25.27 16.93 14.85
N GLU A 185 26.56 16.65 14.64
CA GLU A 185 27.64 17.63 14.79
C GLU A 185 27.66 18.63 13.63
N ARG A 186 27.69 19.92 13.95
CA ARG A 186 27.93 20.96 12.96
C ARG A 186 29.37 20.91 12.49
N ARG A 187 29.59 20.75 11.20
CA ARG A 187 30.89 20.78 10.54
C ARG A 187 30.87 21.78 9.39
N GLU A 188 32.02 22.40 9.08
CA GLU A 188 32.15 23.16 7.83
C GLU A 188 31.97 22.19 6.65
N ALA A 189 31.20 22.59 5.64
CA ALA A 189 31.05 21.82 4.41
C ALA A 189 32.43 21.72 3.74
N GLY A 190 33.08 20.56 3.85
CA GLY A 190 34.40 20.30 3.27
C GLY A 190 34.32 20.04 1.76
N GLU A 191 35.53 19.95 1.12
CA GLU A 191 35.64 19.64 -0.31
C GLU A 191 34.97 18.26 -0.69
N ASP A 192 34.76 17.38 0.28
CA ASP A 192 34.14 16.07 0.08
C ASP A 192 32.60 16.10 0.11
N TYR A 193 31.97 17.20 0.54
CA TYR A 193 30.52 17.35 0.49
C TYR A 193 30.09 17.94 -0.86
N ILE A 194 29.39 17.12 -1.64
CA ILE A 194 28.88 17.51 -2.95
C ILE A 194 27.36 17.67 -2.81
N PRO A 195 26.82 18.90 -2.81
CA PRO A 195 25.39 19.13 -2.67
C PRO A 195 24.62 18.64 -3.90
N VAL A 196 23.36 18.26 -3.68
CA VAL A 196 22.40 18.07 -4.77
C VAL A 196 22.10 19.43 -5.38
N THR A 197 22.10 19.53 -6.71
CA THR A 197 21.78 20.75 -7.47
C THR A 197 20.52 20.60 -8.33
N GLY A 198 19.95 19.40 -8.37
CA GLY A 198 18.70 19.11 -9.08
C GLY A 198 18.32 17.64 -9.01
N ILE A 199 17.06 17.37 -9.31
CA ILE A 199 16.49 16.03 -9.46
C ILE A 199 15.49 16.05 -10.61
N GLU A 200 15.41 14.98 -11.38
CA GLU A 200 14.38 14.81 -12.42
C GLU A 200 13.96 13.35 -12.54
N PHE A 201 12.73 13.11 -12.99
CA PHE A 201 12.29 11.78 -13.43
C PHE A 201 12.83 11.50 -14.82
N THR A 202 13.23 10.24 -15.08
CA THR A 202 13.58 9.79 -16.45
C THR A 202 12.37 9.84 -17.38
N GLU A 203 11.18 9.60 -16.81
CA GLU A 203 9.88 9.65 -17.51
C GLU A 203 8.91 10.55 -16.75
N PRO A 204 8.66 11.79 -17.24
CA PRO A 204 7.78 12.73 -16.55
C PRO A 204 6.28 12.48 -16.81
N PHE A 205 5.94 11.52 -17.69
CA PHE A 205 4.57 11.10 -17.99
C PHE A 205 4.50 9.58 -18.07
N LEU A 206 3.58 8.98 -17.32
CA LEU A 206 3.34 7.54 -17.32
C LEU A 206 1.87 7.26 -17.62
N ASN A 207 1.63 6.29 -18.51
CA ASN A 207 0.31 5.70 -18.73
C ASN A 207 0.40 4.23 -18.28
N LEU A 208 -0.35 3.87 -17.25
CA LEU A 208 -0.26 2.56 -16.60
C LEU A 208 -1.64 1.91 -16.57
N SER A 209 -1.66 0.59 -16.66
CA SER A 209 -2.88 -0.18 -16.46
C SER A 209 -3.28 -0.22 -15.00
N LEU A 210 -4.57 -0.35 -14.74
CA LEU A 210 -5.12 -0.56 -13.41
C LEU A 210 -4.54 -1.85 -12.78
N GLY A 211 -4.26 -1.82 -11.47
CA GLY A 211 -3.70 -2.96 -10.73
C GLY A 211 -2.23 -3.28 -11.04
N SER A 212 -1.56 -2.47 -11.86
CA SER A 212 -0.15 -2.67 -12.20
C SER A 212 0.80 -2.00 -11.20
N SER A 213 2.08 -2.37 -11.25
CA SER A 213 3.14 -1.65 -10.58
C SER A 213 4.20 -1.16 -11.55
N TYR A 214 4.92 -0.12 -11.15
CA TYR A 214 5.96 0.50 -11.96
C TYR A 214 7.10 1.01 -11.08
N ARG A 215 8.34 0.75 -11.45
CA ARG A 215 9.51 1.29 -10.76
C ARG A 215 9.84 2.66 -11.31
N LEU A 216 9.66 3.71 -10.50
CA LEU A 216 10.03 5.08 -10.87
C LEU A 216 11.56 5.21 -10.92
N GLU A 217 12.06 5.73 -12.02
CA GLU A 217 13.47 6.04 -12.18
C GLU A 217 13.71 7.55 -12.18
N HIS A 218 14.80 7.97 -11.58
CA HIS A 218 15.15 9.38 -11.43
C HIS A 218 16.65 9.62 -11.59
N ILE A 219 17.02 10.86 -11.83
CA ILE A 219 18.40 11.31 -11.94
C ILE A 219 18.64 12.44 -10.93
N LEU A 220 19.64 12.25 -10.07
CA LEU A 220 20.15 13.29 -9.19
C LEU A 220 21.33 14.01 -9.84
N TYR A 221 21.40 15.30 -9.67
CA TYR A 221 22.50 16.15 -10.15
C TYR A 221 23.26 16.77 -8.99
N PRO A 222 24.62 16.69 -9.00
CA PRO A 222 25.38 15.76 -9.83
C PRO A 222 25.21 14.31 -9.36
N ALA A 223 25.46 13.33 -10.22
CA ALA A 223 25.26 11.90 -9.92
C ALA A 223 26.10 11.38 -8.74
N ASN A 224 27.15 12.10 -8.34
CA ASN A 224 27.99 11.83 -7.18
C ASN A 224 27.66 12.75 -5.98
N ALA A 225 26.46 13.32 -5.91
CA ALA A 225 26.03 14.08 -4.74
C ALA A 225 26.18 13.24 -3.47
N THR A 226 26.54 13.87 -2.36
CA THR A 226 26.79 13.17 -1.09
C THR A 226 25.56 12.52 -0.53
N ILE A 227 24.39 13.17 -0.67
CA ILE A 227 23.08 12.66 -0.24
C ILE A 227 22.37 12.10 -1.47
N GLN A 228 22.17 10.79 -1.50
CA GLN A 228 21.51 10.06 -2.60
C GLN A 228 20.05 9.68 -2.27
N GLU A 229 19.62 9.88 -1.05
CA GLU A 229 18.25 9.60 -0.62
C GLU A 229 17.24 10.48 -1.33
N VAL A 230 16.06 9.91 -1.61
CA VAL A 230 14.93 10.61 -2.21
C VAL A 230 13.64 10.26 -1.49
N PHE A 231 12.65 11.15 -1.58
CA PHE A 231 11.31 10.95 -1.02
C PHE A 231 10.27 11.14 -2.10
N TYR A 232 9.20 10.35 -2.02
CA TYR A 232 8.09 10.40 -2.98
C TYR A 232 6.80 10.81 -2.29
N GLU A 233 5.97 11.60 -2.99
CA GLU A 233 4.62 11.97 -2.55
C GLU A 233 3.67 11.85 -3.75
N SER A 234 2.49 11.25 -3.54
CA SER A 234 1.42 11.20 -4.53
C SER A 234 0.33 12.20 -4.17
N SER A 235 -0.19 12.92 -5.17
CA SER A 235 -1.31 13.84 -4.98
C SER A 235 -2.63 13.11 -4.74
N ASP A 236 -2.73 11.83 -5.14
CA ASP A 236 -3.89 10.97 -4.93
C ASP A 236 -3.45 9.50 -4.81
N THR A 237 -3.44 9.00 -3.59
CA THR A 237 -3.01 7.64 -3.27
C THR A 237 -4.03 6.56 -3.65
N ASP A 238 -5.28 6.94 -3.96
CA ASP A 238 -6.29 6.01 -4.48
C ASP A 238 -6.05 5.71 -5.95
N ILE A 239 -5.54 6.68 -6.71
CA ILE A 239 -5.16 6.50 -8.13
C ILE A 239 -3.82 5.79 -8.22
N ALA A 240 -2.79 6.32 -7.55
CA ALA A 240 -1.47 5.71 -7.51
C ALA A 240 -0.74 6.03 -6.20
N ARG A 241 -0.24 5.00 -5.53
CA ARG A 241 0.60 5.10 -4.34
C ARG A 241 2.05 4.84 -4.70
N VAL A 242 2.97 5.55 -4.07
CA VAL A 242 4.41 5.30 -4.22
C VAL A 242 5.01 4.85 -2.89
N ASN A 243 5.71 3.73 -2.91
CA ASN A 243 6.45 3.22 -1.77
C ASN A 243 7.79 3.99 -1.59
N PRO A 244 8.40 3.95 -0.39
CA PRO A 244 9.69 4.61 -0.15
C PRO A 244 10.81 4.16 -1.10
N ASP A 245 10.74 2.94 -1.62
CA ASP A 245 11.69 2.40 -2.57
C ASP A 245 11.50 2.91 -4.01
N GLY A 246 10.49 3.75 -4.27
CA GLY A 246 10.15 4.28 -5.59
C GLY A 246 9.25 3.38 -6.42
N THR A 247 8.69 2.32 -5.83
CA THR A 247 7.70 1.49 -6.52
C THR A 247 6.32 2.15 -6.44
N LEU A 248 5.75 2.45 -7.61
CA LEU A 248 4.40 2.97 -7.79
C LEU A 248 3.42 1.80 -7.97
N ILE A 249 2.27 1.85 -7.32
CA ILE A 249 1.19 0.86 -7.39
C ILE A 249 -0.08 1.60 -7.79
N THR A 250 -0.74 1.14 -8.86
CA THR A 250 -1.99 1.74 -9.35
C THR A 250 -3.20 1.14 -8.65
N GLY A 251 -4.21 1.97 -8.35
CA GLY A 251 -5.38 1.59 -7.53
C GLY A 251 -6.74 1.87 -8.15
N THR A 252 -6.97 3.06 -8.72
CA THR A 252 -8.20 3.43 -9.43
C THR A 252 -7.87 4.17 -10.72
N GLU A 253 -8.82 4.18 -11.66
CA GLU A 253 -8.69 4.98 -12.87
C GLU A 253 -8.66 6.48 -12.57
N GLY A 254 -7.83 7.21 -13.29
CA GLY A 254 -7.70 8.64 -13.12
C GLY A 254 -6.29 9.16 -13.45
N THR A 255 -6.05 10.41 -13.09
CA THR A 255 -4.74 11.05 -13.27
C THR A 255 -4.31 11.70 -11.96
N CYS A 256 -3.11 11.40 -11.50
CA CYS A 256 -2.49 12.02 -10.34
C CYS A 256 -1.08 12.52 -10.68
N THR A 257 -0.50 13.31 -9.78
CA THR A 257 0.89 13.77 -9.86
C THR A 257 1.70 13.10 -8.76
N VAL A 258 2.81 12.48 -9.14
CA VAL A 258 3.82 12.00 -8.21
C VAL A 258 4.95 13.00 -8.18
N THR A 259 5.29 13.47 -6.99
CA THR A 259 6.42 14.38 -6.76
C THR A 259 7.57 13.61 -6.10
N ILE A 260 8.76 13.73 -6.65
CA ILE A 260 10.00 13.26 -6.02
C ILE A 260 10.75 14.47 -5.45
N TYR A 261 11.29 14.31 -4.25
CA TYR A 261 12.17 15.27 -3.58
C TYR A 261 13.54 14.64 -3.38
N ASP A 262 14.61 15.44 -3.51
CA ASP A 262 15.93 15.05 -3.04
C ASP A 262 15.95 14.90 -1.51
N GLY A 263 16.99 14.27 -0.96
CA GLY A 263 17.13 14.05 0.48
C GLY A 263 17.12 15.34 1.31
N THR A 264 17.43 16.49 0.70
CA THR A 264 17.38 17.80 1.36
C THR A 264 16.00 18.47 1.25
N ARG A 265 15.11 17.95 0.41
CA ARG A 265 13.80 18.53 0.03
C ARG A 265 13.88 19.95 -0.56
N ILE A 266 15.06 20.35 -1.05
CA ILE A 266 15.27 21.64 -1.73
C ILE A 266 14.87 21.54 -3.20
N HIS A 267 15.17 20.41 -3.84
CA HIS A 267 14.85 20.16 -5.25
C HIS A 267 13.75 19.12 -5.35
N SER A 268 12.88 19.32 -6.32
CA SER A 268 11.80 18.38 -6.62
C SER A 268 11.54 18.31 -8.12
N ALA A 269 10.94 17.19 -8.54
CA ALA A 269 10.41 17.00 -9.88
C ALA A 269 9.04 16.32 -9.82
N GLU A 270 8.25 16.47 -10.88
CA GLU A 270 6.90 15.93 -10.97
C GLU A 270 6.79 14.94 -12.13
N CYS A 271 6.04 13.85 -11.91
CA CYS A 271 5.62 12.89 -12.91
C CYS A 271 4.10 12.84 -12.93
N THR A 272 3.49 13.03 -14.09
CA THR A 272 2.06 12.83 -14.29
C THR A 272 1.78 11.36 -14.57
N VAL A 273 0.98 10.73 -13.72
CA VAL A 273 0.57 9.32 -13.84
C VAL A 273 -0.89 9.26 -14.24
N THR A 274 -1.19 8.63 -15.39
CA THR A 274 -2.55 8.33 -15.82
C THR A 274 -2.78 6.83 -15.74
N VAL A 275 -3.79 6.42 -14.99
CA VAL A 275 -4.20 5.02 -14.81
C VAL A 275 -5.48 4.77 -15.61
N THR A 276 -5.45 3.75 -16.46
CA THR A 276 -6.60 3.35 -17.30
C THR A 276 -6.84 1.85 -17.17
N SER A 277 -8.10 1.42 -17.26
CA SER A 277 -8.42 0.01 -17.44
C SER A 277 -8.48 -0.34 -18.93
N ASP A 278 -8.01 -1.54 -19.24
CA ASP A 278 -8.01 -2.02 -20.63
C ASP A 278 -9.39 -2.55 -21.10
N SER A 279 -10.33 -2.79 -20.18
CA SER A 279 -11.66 -3.32 -20.51
C SER A 279 -12.78 -2.75 -19.63
N HIS A 280 -13.98 -2.62 -20.21
CA HIS A 280 -15.23 -2.23 -19.54
C HIS A 280 -16.16 -3.44 -19.32
N GLN A 281 -15.63 -4.66 -19.30
CA GLN A 281 -16.43 -5.87 -19.17
C GLN A 281 -16.58 -6.26 -17.71
N THR A 282 -17.76 -6.73 -17.35
CA THR A 282 -18.04 -7.23 -15.99
C THR A 282 -17.18 -8.45 -15.69
N PRO A 283 -16.35 -8.44 -14.63
CA PRO A 283 -15.56 -9.60 -14.24
C PRO A 283 -16.43 -10.79 -13.84
N SER A 284 -16.05 -11.97 -14.32
CA SER A 284 -16.68 -13.24 -14.00
C SER A 284 -15.71 -14.15 -13.24
N PHE A 285 -16.21 -14.93 -12.29
CA PHE A 285 -15.41 -15.74 -11.39
C PHE A 285 -15.91 -17.18 -11.33
N LEU A 286 -14.94 -18.10 -11.13
CA LEU A 286 -15.21 -19.40 -10.53
C LEU A 286 -14.88 -19.36 -9.04
N GLY A 287 -15.58 -20.15 -8.25
CA GLY A 287 -15.27 -20.39 -6.85
C GLY A 287 -15.83 -21.72 -6.38
N TYR A 288 -15.29 -22.28 -5.30
CA TYR A 288 -15.82 -23.48 -4.69
C TYR A 288 -16.75 -23.12 -3.52
N ARG A 289 -18.02 -23.46 -3.64
CA ARG A 289 -19.03 -23.24 -2.59
C ARG A 289 -19.00 -24.37 -1.57
N ILE A 290 -18.66 -24.04 -0.31
CA ILE A 290 -18.62 -24.98 0.81
C ILE A 290 -19.98 -25.14 1.48
N TYR A 291 -20.67 -24.01 1.71
CA TYR A 291 -21.96 -23.95 2.42
C TYR A 291 -23.01 -23.16 1.64
N GLY A 292 -24.27 -23.28 2.04
CA GLY A 292 -25.37 -22.48 1.50
C GLY A 292 -26.09 -23.12 0.31
N GLY A 293 -25.86 -24.39 0.03
CA GLY A 293 -26.51 -25.13 -1.06
C GLY A 293 -25.72 -26.35 -1.49
N THR A 294 -25.84 -26.75 -2.76
CA THR A 294 -25.04 -27.84 -3.33
C THR A 294 -23.57 -27.45 -3.30
N LYS A 295 -22.74 -28.33 -2.72
CA LYS A 295 -21.27 -28.13 -2.71
C LYS A 295 -20.70 -28.36 -4.10
N GLY A 296 -19.79 -27.53 -4.53
CA GLY A 296 -19.15 -27.68 -5.82
C GLY A 296 -18.69 -26.38 -6.41
N ILE A 297 -18.26 -26.44 -7.64
CA ILE A 297 -17.82 -25.28 -8.38
C ILE A 297 -19.01 -24.47 -8.86
N VAL A 298 -18.98 -23.18 -8.64
CA VAL A 298 -19.97 -22.21 -9.08
C VAL A 298 -19.29 -21.09 -9.84
N SER A 299 -20.03 -20.46 -10.76
CA SER A 299 -19.61 -19.20 -11.40
C SER A 299 -20.58 -18.07 -11.03
N PHE A 300 -20.11 -16.84 -11.12
CA PHE A 300 -20.90 -15.64 -10.89
C PHE A 300 -20.17 -14.42 -11.45
N ASP A 301 -20.91 -13.34 -11.70
CA ASP A 301 -20.40 -12.07 -12.19
C ASP A 301 -20.27 -11.05 -11.05
N ALA A 302 -19.30 -10.14 -11.13
CA ALA A 302 -19.04 -9.14 -10.10
C ALA A 302 -20.20 -8.16 -9.85
N ASP A 303 -21.02 -7.88 -10.85
CA ASP A 303 -22.20 -7.02 -10.78
C ASP A 303 -23.47 -7.76 -10.32
N ASN A 304 -23.43 -9.09 -10.24
CA ASN A 304 -24.55 -9.93 -9.82
C ASN A 304 -24.08 -11.12 -8.97
N VAL A 305 -23.37 -10.84 -7.89
CA VAL A 305 -22.84 -11.87 -6.96
C VAL A 305 -23.92 -12.71 -6.25
N ALA A 306 -25.19 -12.32 -6.38
CA ALA A 306 -26.30 -13.06 -5.83
C ALA A 306 -26.69 -14.29 -6.65
N ASP A 307 -26.40 -14.31 -7.93
CA ASP A 307 -26.79 -15.36 -8.88
C ASP A 307 -25.62 -16.31 -9.15
N PHE A 308 -25.57 -17.40 -8.39
CA PHE A 308 -24.62 -18.47 -8.65
C PHE A 308 -25.12 -19.44 -9.73
N ILE A 309 -24.28 -19.68 -10.73
CA ILE A 309 -24.48 -20.73 -11.71
C ILE A 309 -23.71 -21.96 -11.25
N PRO A 310 -24.37 -23.08 -10.92
CA PRO A 310 -23.67 -24.33 -10.61
C PRO A 310 -22.98 -24.89 -11.85
N GLU A 311 -21.65 -25.03 -11.80
CA GLU A 311 -20.85 -25.61 -12.88
C GLU A 311 -20.62 -27.10 -12.67
N ALA A 312 -20.26 -27.49 -11.44
CA ALA A 312 -20.05 -28.90 -11.09
C ALA A 312 -20.48 -29.22 -9.66
N ASP A 313 -21.22 -30.32 -9.48
CA ASP A 313 -21.57 -30.88 -8.18
C ASP A 313 -20.42 -31.76 -7.66
N MET A 314 -19.93 -31.46 -6.47
CA MET A 314 -18.83 -32.18 -5.80
C MET A 314 -19.24 -32.61 -4.38
N ASN A 315 -20.47 -33.05 -4.20
CA ASN A 315 -20.98 -33.49 -2.89
C ASN A 315 -20.30 -34.76 -2.35
N ASP A 316 -19.54 -35.47 -3.16
CA ASP A 316 -18.69 -36.61 -2.77
C ASP A 316 -17.45 -36.18 -1.98
N LEU A 317 -17.08 -34.91 -2.05
CA LEU A 317 -15.98 -34.33 -1.27
C LEU A 317 -16.41 -33.87 0.12
N THR A 318 -15.49 -33.87 1.09
CA THR A 318 -15.70 -33.15 2.34
C THR A 318 -15.86 -31.67 2.04
N PHE A 319 -14.83 -31.02 1.46
CA PHE A 319 -14.83 -29.75 0.74
C PHE A 319 -13.41 -29.46 0.21
N LEU A 320 -13.29 -28.53 -0.73
CA LEU A 320 -12.01 -27.90 -1.04
C LEU A 320 -11.78 -26.73 -0.08
N SER A 321 -10.58 -26.60 0.46
CA SER A 321 -10.23 -25.51 1.38
C SER A 321 -9.59 -24.31 0.66
N ALA A 322 -8.95 -24.56 -0.48
CA ALA A 322 -8.34 -23.55 -1.34
C ALA A 322 -8.18 -24.11 -2.75
N MET A 323 -8.15 -23.25 -3.76
CA MET A 323 -7.81 -23.63 -5.14
C MET A 323 -7.23 -22.43 -5.91
N CYS A 324 -6.43 -22.74 -6.95
CA CYS A 324 -5.91 -21.76 -7.92
C CYS A 324 -5.83 -22.38 -9.32
N LEU A 325 -5.73 -21.56 -10.35
CA LEU A 325 -5.67 -21.98 -11.75
C LEU A 325 -4.23 -21.89 -12.28
N VAL A 326 -3.75 -22.95 -12.92
CA VAL A 326 -2.47 -23.00 -13.65
C VAL A 326 -2.72 -23.52 -15.06
N GLY A 327 -2.68 -22.64 -16.05
CA GLY A 327 -3.11 -23.00 -17.41
C GLY A 327 -4.59 -23.42 -17.43
N ASP A 328 -4.85 -24.64 -17.88
CA ASP A 328 -6.19 -25.23 -17.95
C ASP A 328 -6.49 -26.18 -16.77
N ILE A 329 -5.64 -26.18 -15.73
CA ILE A 329 -5.78 -27.08 -14.58
C ILE A 329 -5.99 -26.28 -13.30
N ILE A 330 -7.05 -26.56 -12.58
CA ILE A 330 -7.30 -26.06 -11.23
C ILE A 330 -6.60 -27.01 -10.24
N TYR A 331 -5.71 -26.47 -9.42
CA TYR A 331 -5.12 -27.15 -8.28
C TYR A 331 -5.92 -26.82 -7.03
N GLY A 332 -6.28 -27.81 -6.24
CA GLY A 332 -7.07 -27.60 -5.03
C GLY A 332 -6.70 -28.56 -3.91
N PHE A 333 -6.85 -28.12 -2.67
CA PHE A 333 -6.66 -28.98 -1.51
C PHE A 333 -7.99 -29.46 -0.94
N GLU A 334 -8.18 -30.78 -0.99
CA GLU A 334 -9.33 -31.47 -0.41
C GLU A 334 -9.15 -31.58 1.11
N ALA A 335 -10.00 -30.90 1.88
CA ALA A 335 -10.00 -30.99 3.33
C ALA A 335 -10.75 -32.26 3.77
N GLY A 336 -10.01 -33.16 4.40
CA GLY A 336 -10.54 -34.41 4.96
C GLY A 336 -10.24 -34.57 6.45
N SER A 337 -10.66 -35.72 7.03
CA SER A 337 -10.45 -36.03 8.44
C SER A 337 -8.97 -36.43 8.73
N GLY A 338 -8.03 -35.53 8.48
CA GLY A 338 -6.62 -35.70 8.87
C GLY A 338 -5.59 -35.55 7.75
N ASP A 339 -5.91 -35.85 6.52
CA ASP A 339 -5.01 -35.71 5.39
C ASP A 339 -5.62 -34.74 4.37
N HIS A 340 -4.90 -33.65 4.06
CA HIS A 340 -5.28 -32.71 3.03
C HIS A 340 -4.61 -33.11 1.72
N ASN A 341 -5.39 -33.67 0.81
CA ASN A 341 -4.89 -34.17 -0.47
C ASN A 341 -4.94 -33.07 -1.54
N LEU A 342 -3.83 -32.90 -2.24
CA LEU A 342 -3.80 -32.07 -3.44
C LEU A 342 -4.51 -32.82 -4.57
N VAL A 343 -5.46 -32.17 -5.20
CA VAL A 343 -6.18 -32.68 -6.38
C VAL A 343 -5.99 -31.73 -7.54
N THR A 344 -6.03 -32.27 -8.75
CA THR A 344 -6.15 -31.49 -9.98
C THR A 344 -7.56 -31.62 -10.53
N ILE A 345 -8.08 -30.54 -11.09
CA ILE A 345 -9.40 -30.46 -11.69
C ILE A 345 -9.23 -29.81 -13.06
N ASP A 346 -9.70 -30.45 -14.10
CA ASP A 346 -9.73 -29.86 -15.44
C ASP A 346 -10.68 -28.66 -15.45
N ALA A 347 -10.22 -27.51 -15.91
CA ALA A 347 -10.97 -26.25 -15.78
C ALA A 347 -12.19 -26.14 -16.72
N GLU A 348 -12.27 -26.99 -17.77
CA GLU A 348 -13.38 -27.02 -18.72
C GLU A 348 -14.43 -28.09 -18.33
N THR A 349 -13.97 -29.30 -18.00
CA THR A 349 -14.84 -30.45 -17.73
C THR A 349 -15.15 -30.64 -16.25
N PHE A 350 -14.39 -30.00 -15.38
CA PHE A 350 -14.39 -30.17 -13.93
C PHE A 350 -14.14 -31.61 -13.46
N GLU A 351 -13.50 -32.44 -14.31
CA GLU A 351 -13.11 -33.77 -13.94
C GLU A 351 -11.94 -33.74 -12.94
N ARG A 352 -12.13 -34.35 -11.77
CA ARG A 352 -11.17 -34.36 -10.68
C ARG A 352 -10.24 -35.56 -10.75
N THR A 353 -8.93 -35.32 -10.54
CA THR A 353 -7.90 -36.35 -10.43
C THR A 353 -7.10 -36.19 -9.13
N PRO A 354 -7.09 -37.19 -8.23
CA PRO A 354 -6.24 -37.19 -7.04
C PRO A 354 -4.75 -37.30 -7.42
N THR A 355 -3.90 -36.47 -6.78
CA THR A 355 -2.44 -36.49 -7.03
C THR A 355 -1.68 -37.46 -6.10
N ASN A 356 -2.30 -37.92 -4.99
CA ASN A 356 -1.68 -38.63 -3.88
C ASN A 356 -0.56 -37.83 -3.16
N VAL A 357 -0.61 -36.50 -3.25
CA VAL A 357 0.26 -35.58 -2.51
C VAL A 357 -0.53 -35.01 -1.36
N TYR A 358 0.00 -35.14 -0.15
CA TYR A 358 -0.67 -34.74 1.08
C TYR A 358 0.15 -33.65 1.77
N SER A 359 -0.49 -32.53 2.12
CA SER A 359 0.16 -31.43 2.84
C SER A 359 0.44 -31.75 4.31
N GLY A 360 -0.39 -32.59 4.93
CA GLY A 360 -0.41 -32.77 6.39
C GLY A 360 -0.88 -31.54 7.19
N TYR A 361 -1.23 -30.48 6.48
CA TYR A 361 -1.65 -29.18 7.03
C TYR A 361 -2.89 -28.69 6.32
N TYR A 362 -3.70 -27.92 7.03
CA TYR A 362 -4.85 -27.22 6.45
C TYR A 362 -4.37 -26.08 5.55
N VAL A 363 -4.80 -26.04 4.29
CA VAL A 363 -4.48 -24.99 3.35
C VAL A 363 -5.58 -23.94 3.39
N ARG A 364 -5.23 -22.71 3.77
CA ARG A 364 -6.16 -21.61 3.92
C ARG A 364 -6.47 -20.90 2.62
N ASP A 365 -5.44 -20.63 1.84
CA ASP A 365 -5.55 -20.00 0.54
C ASP A 365 -4.33 -20.35 -0.30
N MET A 366 -4.46 -20.23 -1.63
CA MET A 366 -3.39 -20.54 -2.56
C MET A 366 -3.53 -19.71 -3.84
N THR A 367 -2.39 -19.35 -4.42
CA THR A 367 -2.29 -18.56 -5.62
C THR A 367 -1.20 -19.08 -6.54
N TYR A 368 -1.33 -18.85 -7.83
CA TYR A 368 -0.31 -19.12 -8.83
C TYR A 368 0.42 -17.83 -9.22
N ASP A 369 1.72 -17.87 -9.19
CA ASP A 369 2.58 -16.79 -9.64
C ASP A 369 3.14 -17.10 -11.04
N ALA A 370 2.67 -16.36 -12.03
CA ALA A 370 3.07 -16.56 -13.42
C ALA A 370 4.54 -16.18 -13.69
N GLU A 371 5.14 -15.30 -12.86
CA GLU A 371 6.55 -14.92 -12.99
C GLU A 371 7.49 -16.08 -12.62
N THR A 372 7.20 -16.76 -11.50
CA THR A 372 8.03 -17.89 -11.03
C THR A 372 7.58 -19.24 -11.56
N GLY A 373 6.33 -19.35 -12.03
CA GLY A 373 5.72 -20.62 -12.45
C GLY A 373 5.32 -21.51 -11.27
N LEU A 374 5.24 -20.96 -10.06
CA LEU A 374 5.03 -21.71 -8.82
C LEU A 374 3.68 -21.36 -8.16
N ILE A 375 3.15 -22.29 -7.38
CA ILE A 375 1.96 -22.09 -6.57
C ILE A 375 2.42 -21.79 -5.14
N TYR A 376 1.91 -20.69 -4.56
CA TYR A 376 2.13 -20.33 -3.17
C TYR A 376 0.89 -20.64 -2.34
N CYS A 377 1.08 -21.15 -1.11
CA CYS A 377 -0.02 -21.51 -0.22
C CYS A 377 0.25 -21.13 1.23
N LEU A 378 -0.83 -20.72 1.91
CA LEU A 378 -0.85 -20.56 3.36
C LEU A 378 -1.28 -21.89 4.00
N MET A 379 -0.41 -22.49 4.81
CA MET A 379 -0.69 -23.75 5.50
C MET A 379 -0.69 -23.57 7.02
N ALA A 380 -1.63 -24.19 7.69
CA ALA A 380 -1.82 -24.14 9.14
C ALA A 380 -2.13 -25.53 9.71
N THR A 381 -1.89 -25.77 11.00
CA THR A 381 -2.19 -27.07 11.64
C THR A 381 -3.66 -27.39 11.73
N ASN A 382 -4.52 -26.39 11.66
CA ASN A 382 -5.97 -26.53 11.62
C ASN A 382 -6.64 -25.30 10.97
N SER A 383 -7.94 -25.34 10.77
CA SER A 383 -8.73 -24.24 10.19
C SER A 383 -8.88 -23.01 11.10
N THR A 384 -8.43 -23.07 12.36
CA THR A 384 -8.56 -21.95 13.30
C THR A 384 -7.37 -21.03 13.25
N ILE A 385 -7.60 -19.73 13.51
CA ILE A 385 -6.55 -18.68 13.55
C ILE A 385 -5.49 -18.88 14.65
N TYR A 386 -5.78 -19.72 15.64
CA TYR A 386 -4.84 -20.03 16.75
C TYR A 386 -3.98 -21.26 16.45
N SER A 387 -3.71 -21.54 15.17
CA SER A 387 -2.83 -22.65 14.78
C SER A 387 -1.43 -22.47 15.31
N VAL A 388 -0.90 -23.50 15.93
CA VAL A 388 0.47 -23.51 16.51
C VAL A 388 1.54 -23.53 15.40
N TYR A 389 1.20 -24.01 14.20
CA TYR A 389 2.06 -23.98 13.01
C TYR A 389 1.33 -23.27 11.89
N TYR A 390 2.00 -22.25 11.37
CA TYR A 390 1.54 -21.43 10.28
C TYR A 390 2.73 -21.18 9.35
N GLY A 391 2.52 -21.18 8.05
CA GLY A 391 3.63 -20.98 7.13
C GLY A 391 3.20 -20.67 5.71
N LEU A 392 4.08 -19.96 5.00
CA LEU A 392 4.05 -19.83 3.57
C LEU A 392 4.82 -21.00 2.95
N TYR A 393 4.20 -21.68 2.00
CA TYR A 393 4.76 -22.80 1.28
C TYR A 393 4.69 -22.54 -0.22
N VAL A 394 5.57 -23.21 -0.95
CA VAL A 394 5.59 -23.18 -2.41
C VAL A 394 5.46 -24.61 -2.96
N ILE A 395 4.71 -24.74 -4.06
CA ILE A 395 4.49 -25.98 -4.79
C ILE A 395 4.90 -25.77 -6.25
N ASP A 396 5.69 -26.68 -6.79
CA ASP A 396 5.96 -26.76 -8.21
C ASP A 396 4.83 -27.57 -8.88
N PRO A 397 4.01 -26.98 -9.75
CA PRO A 397 2.86 -27.65 -10.34
C PRO A 397 3.24 -28.80 -11.27
N GLU A 398 4.45 -28.83 -11.85
CA GLU A 398 4.91 -29.89 -12.76
C GLU A 398 5.34 -31.13 -11.98
N THR A 399 6.07 -30.94 -10.88
CA THR A 399 6.66 -32.04 -10.09
C THR A 399 5.85 -32.38 -8.84
N LEU A 400 4.94 -31.51 -8.45
CA LEU A 400 4.15 -31.55 -7.20
C LEU A 400 5.01 -31.56 -5.93
N TRP A 401 6.28 -31.15 -6.06
CA TRP A 401 7.16 -30.96 -4.93
C TRP A 401 6.79 -29.69 -4.19
N PHE A 402 6.77 -29.72 -2.86
CA PHE A 402 6.49 -28.55 -2.07
C PHE A 402 7.52 -28.33 -0.96
N GLN A 403 7.73 -27.07 -0.61
CA GLN A 403 8.68 -26.65 0.41
C GLN A 403 8.12 -25.49 1.21
N ARG A 404 8.44 -25.48 2.50
CA ARG A 404 8.19 -24.33 3.36
C ARG A 404 9.19 -23.21 3.06
N ILE A 405 8.70 -22.00 2.85
CA ILE A 405 9.49 -20.77 2.68
C ILE A 405 9.81 -20.19 4.06
N GLY A 406 8.78 -19.85 4.84
CA GLY A 406 8.94 -19.21 6.13
C GLY A 406 7.63 -19.13 6.91
N GLU A 407 7.68 -18.41 8.01
CA GLU A 407 6.51 -18.04 8.81
C GLU A 407 6.26 -16.56 8.59
N PRO A 408 5.10 -16.18 8.02
CA PRO A 408 4.75 -14.77 7.93
C PRO A 408 4.74 -14.14 9.32
N ASP A 409 5.28 -12.95 9.45
CA ASP A 409 5.27 -12.17 10.70
C ASP A 409 3.88 -11.64 11.07
N ARG A 410 2.88 -11.91 10.18
CA ARG A 410 1.46 -11.62 10.37
C ARG A 410 0.61 -12.86 10.07
N TYR A 411 -0.53 -13.00 10.79
CA TYR A 411 -1.48 -14.10 10.53
C TYR A 411 -2.35 -13.77 9.32
N LEU A 412 -1.85 -14.09 8.11
CA LEU A 412 -2.57 -13.90 6.87
C LEU A 412 -3.80 -14.81 6.78
N SER A 413 -4.93 -14.27 6.37
CA SER A 413 -6.16 -15.04 6.09
C SER A 413 -6.21 -15.48 4.65
N VAL A 414 -5.75 -14.66 3.73
CA VAL A 414 -5.74 -14.86 2.28
C VAL A 414 -4.45 -14.36 1.66
N LEU A 415 -4.14 -14.84 0.46
CA LEU A 415 -3.03 -14.36 -0.37
C LEU A 415 -3.37 -14.43 -1.86
N GLU A 416 -2.76 -13.56 -2.65
CA GLU A 416 -2.91 -13.55 -4.11
C GLU A 416 -1.72 -12.91 -4.78
N CYS A 417 -1.32 -13.43 -5.96
CA CYS A 417 -0.30 -12.86 -6.82
C CYS A 417 -0.92 -12.03 -7.96
N THR A 418 -0.35 -10.89 -8.25
CA THR A 418 -0.67 -10.08 -9.42
C THR A 418 0.21 -10.48 -10.61
N ASP A 419 -0.16 -10.08 -11.83
CA ASP A 419 0.56 -10.43 -13.05
C ASP A 419 2.02 -9.90 -13.08
N ASP A 420 2.31 -8.86 -12.33
CA ASP A 420 3.65 -8.31 -12.17
C ASP A 420 4.50 -9.04 -11.11
N GLY A 421 4.02 -10.19 -10.65
CA GLY A 421 4.70 -11.06 -9.71
C GLY A 421 4.71 -10.60 -8.26
N ARG A 422 3.90 -9.59 -7.88
CA ARG A 422 3.74 -9.20 -6.48
C ARG A 422 2.76 -10.11 -5.77
N MET A 423 3.07 -10.45 -4.53
CA MET A 423 2.15 -11.16 -3.67
C MET A 423 1.55 -10.23 -2.64
N TYR A 424 0.23 -10.26 -2.54
CA TYR A 424 -0.55 -9.53 -1.55
C TYR A 424 -1.22 -10.49 -0.57
N GLY A 425 -1.48 -10.01 0.64
CA GLY A 425 -2.23 -10.74 1.64
C GLY A 425 -3.07 -9.82 2.50
N ILE A 426 -4.14 -10.36 3.08
CA ILE A 426 -4.92 -9.68 4.10
C ILE A 426 -4.83 -10.51 5.38
N ASP A 427 -4.43 -9.87 6.48
CA ASP A 427 -4.31 -10.56 7.77
C ASP A 427 -5.65 -10.62 8.53
N MET A 428 -5.68 -11.41 9.59
CA MET A 428 -6.87 -11.60 10.43
C MET A 428 -7.42 -10.31 11.06
N TYR A 429 -6.65 -9.23 11.07
CA TYR A 429 -7.07 -7.92 11.61
C TYR A 429 -7.50 -6.95 10.50
N GLY A 430 -7.52 -7.41 9.24
CA GLY A 430 -7.88 -6.62 8.07
C GLY A 430 -6.75 -5.71 7.56
N TYR A 431 -5.49 -6.02 7.83
CA TYR A 431 -4.38 -5.29 7.22
C TYR A 431 -4.04 -5.89 5.85
N LEU A 432 -4.15 -5.07 4.81
CA LEU A 432 -3.59 -5.36 3.49
C LEU A 432 -2.07 -5.16 3.53
N CYS A 433 -1.33 -6.13 3.06
CA CYS A 433 0.14 -6.08 3.00
C CYS A 433 0.66 -6.72 1.71
N THR A 434 1.88 -6.37 1.32
CA THR A 434 2.68 -7.18 0.40
C THR A 434 3.40 -8.27 1.17
N VAL A 435 3.65 -9.40 0.52
CA VAL A 435 4.29 -10.58 1.11
C VAL A 435 5.54 -10.91 0.32
N ASN A 436 6.68 -11.01 0.99
CA ASN A 436 7.93 -11.40 0.36
C ASN A 436 7.92 -12.90 0.06
N LYS A 437 8.04 -13.27 -1.21
CA LYS A 437 8.00 -14.66 -1.69
C LYS A 437 9.18 -15.52 -1.23
N GLU A 438 10.29 -14.92 -0.80
CA GLU A 438 11.50 -15.63 -0.37
C GLU A 438 11.60 -15.76 1.16
N THR A 439 11.11 -14.76 1.91
CA THR A 439 11.25 -14.71 3.39
C THR A 439 9.94 -14.90 4.13
N ALA A 440 8.80 -14.71 3.46
CA ALA A 440 7.45 -14.63 4.01
C ALA A 440 7.19 -13.38 4.88
N GLU A 441 8.08 -12.40 4.91
CA GLU A 441 7.87 -11.13 5.62
C GLU A 441 6.78 -10.30 4.96
N CYS A 442 6.00 -9.59 5.77
CA CYS A 442 4.87 -8.78 5.33
C CYS A 442 5.15 -7.29 5.51
N GLU A 443 4.96 -6.50 4.47
CA GLU A 443 4.98 -5.03 4.56
C GLU A 443 3.54 -4.49 4.50
N ILE A 444 3.12 -3.78 5.56
CA ILE A 444 1.76 -3.24 5.65
C ILE A 444 1.58 -2.10 4.65
N ILE A 445 0.56 -2.20 3.81
CA ILE A 445 0.09 -1.11 2.97
C ILE A 445 -0.85 -0.22 3.79
N THR A 446 -1.94 -0.81 4.32
CA THR A 446 -2.96 -0.10 5.08
C THR A 446 -3.86 -1.07 5.84
N ARG A 447 -4.82 -0.53 6.60
CA ARG A 447 -5.87 -1.32 7.23
C ARG A 447 -7.18 -1.14 6.46
N THR A 448 -7.79 -2.24 6.02
CA THR A 448 -9.13 -2.24 5.42
C THR A 448 -10.21 -1.89 6.47
N ALA A 449 -11.40 -1.56 6.01
CA ALA A 449 -12.52 -1.27 6.91
C ALA A 449 -13.09 -2.52 7.62
N VAL A 450 -12.76 -3.73 7.11
CA VAL A 450 -13.26 -5.02 7.64
C VAL A 450 -12.27 -5.57 8.66
N THR A 451 -12.77 -5.99 9.81
CA THR A 451 -11.97 -6.54 10.91
C THR A 451 -12.58 -7.86 11.41
N TYR A 452 -11.72 -8.78 11.83
CA TYR A 452 -12.08 -10.09 12.37
C TYR A 452 -12.40 -11.14 11.30
N LEU A 453 -11.37 -11.80 10.83
CA LEU A 453 -11.42 -12.72 9.70
C LEU A 453 -11.04 -14.14 10.15
N ASN A 454 -12.04 -14.94 10.52
CA ASN A 454 -11.81 -16.24 11.16
C ASN A 454 -12.26 -17.47 10.32
N GLN A 455 -12.86 -17.23 9.15
CA GLN A 455 -13.41 -18.30 8.32
C GLN A 455 -12.63 -18.44 7.01
N GLU A 456 -12.98 -19.46 6.23
CA GLU A 456 -12.46 -19.66 4.89
C GLU A 456 -12.81 -18.48 4.00
N GLN A 457 -11.83 -17.96 3.29
CA GLN A 457 -11.93 -16.77 2.45
C GLN A 457 -11.05 -16.96 1.23
N SER A 458 -11.15 -16.08 0.26
CA SER A 458 -10.28 -16.09 -0.90
C SER A 458 -10.05 -14.69 -1.45
N LEU A 459 -8.81 -14.41 -1.86
CA LEU A 459 -8.41 -13.25 -2.61
C LEU A 459 -8.21 -13.68 -4.06
N CYS A 460 -8.50 -12.81 -5.02
CA CYS A 460 -8.34 -13.11 -6.44
C CYS A 460 -7.96 -11.87 -7.22
N PHE A 461 -6.90 -11.94 -7.99
CA PHE A 461 -6.53 -10.91 -8.95
C PHE A 461 -7.14 -11.24 -10.32
N ASP A 462 -8.02 -10.36 -10.78
CA ASP A 462 -8.55 -10.40 -12.14
C ASP A 462 -7.55 -9.76 -13.10
N LYS A 463 -6.71 -10.59 -13.70
CA LYS A 463 -5.70 -10.16 -14.67
C LYS A 463 -6.27 -9.52 -15.94
N TYR A 464 -7.54 -9.77 -16.24
CA TYR A 464 -8.20 -9.24 -17.45
C TYR A 464 -8.63 -7.78 -17.28
N ASN A 465 -8.92 -7.38 -16.02
CA ASN A 465 -9.33 -6.02 -15.67
C ASN A 465 -8.30 -5.30 -14.76
N GLY A 466 -7.22 -5.98 -14.33
CA GLY A 466 -6.21 -5.42 -13.43
C GLY A 466 -6.74 -5.10 -12.03
N ARG A 467 -7.74 -5.86 -11.53
CA ARG A 467 -8.43 -5.57 -10.26
C ARG A 467 -8.29 -6.72 -9.29
N MET A 468 -8.22 -6.40 -7.99
CA MET A 468 -8.19 -7.37 -6.92
C MET A 468 -9.59 -7.49 -6.29
N TYR A 469 -10.03 -8.73 -6.06
CA TYR A 469 -11.31 -9.04 -5.44
C TYR A 469 -11.12 -9.91 -4.22
N TRP A 470 -11.98 -9.70 -3.22
CA TRP A 470 -11.93 -10.41 -1.96
C TRP A 470 -13.31 -10.99 -1.59
N MET A 471 -13.39 -12.29 -1.53
CA MET A 471 -14.51 -13.00 -0.95
C MET A 471 -14.27 -13.17 0.55
N GLN A 472 -14.81 -12.23 1.32
CA GLN A 472 -14.74 -12.25 2.77
C GLN A 472 -15.85 -13.10 3.35
N SER A 473 -15.55 -13.86 4.40
CA SER A 473 -16.51 -14.67 5.12
C SER A 473 -16.35 -14.43 6.62
N ASP A 474 -17.45 -14.30 7.33
CA ASP A 474 -17.51 -14.26 8.79
C ASP A 474 -18.46 -15.34 9.33
N ASP A 475 -18.68 -15.40 10.65
CA ASP A 475 -19.49 -16.44 11.29
C ASP A 475 -20.99 -16.37 10.92
N GLU A 476 -21.46 -15.29 10.30
CA GLU A 476 -22.89 -15.05 10.03
C GLU A 476 -23.18 -14.76 8.55
N SER A 477 -22.20 -14.21 7.80
CA SER A 477 -22.40 -13.77 6.42
C SER A 477 -21.10 -13.86 5.61
N GLY A 478 -21.23 -13.78 4.29
CA GLY A 478 -20.11 -13.52 3.38
C GLY A 478 -20.32 -12.21 2.65
N ALA A 479 -19.24 -11.54 2.24
CA ALA A 479 -19.32 -10.32 1.46
C ALA A 479 -18.25 -10.31 0.36
N PHE A 480 -18.60 -9.78 -0.80
CA PHE A 480 -17.71 -9.66 -1.92
C PHE A 480 -17.29 -8.20 -2.11
N TYR A 481 -16.00 -7.98 -2.21
CA TYR A 481 -15.41 -6.65 -2.32
C TYR A 481 -14.43 -6.58 -3.48
N GLU A 482 -14.37 -5.43 -4.14
CA GLU A 482 -13.20 -4.99 -4.90
C GLU A 482 -12.22 -4.30 -3.94
N VAL A 483 -10.93 -4.62 -4.03
CA VAL A 483 -9.87 -4.12 -3.16
C VAL A 483 -8.96 -3.18 -3.94
N ASN A 484 -8.89 -1.94 -3.54
CA ASN A 484 -7.91 -1.01 -4.07
C ASN A 484 -6.51 -1.35 -3.52
N LEU A 485 -5.59 -1.77 -4.36
CA LEU A 485 -4.25 -2.22 -3.94
C LEU A 485 -3.36 -1.07 -3.45
N ALA A 486 -3.63 0.17 -3.85
CA ALA A 486 -2.86 1.33 -3.43
C ALA A 486 -3.28 1.82 -2.04
N SER A 487 -4.59 2.00 -1.80
CA SER A 487 -5.12 2.56 -0.55
C SER A 487 -5.70 1.52 0.41
N GLY A 488 -6.00 0.30 -0.08
CA GLY A 488 -6.71 -0.74 0.67
C GLY A 488 -8.17 -0.41 0.94
N SER A 489 -8.74 0.59 0.26
CA SER A 489 -10.16 0.86 0.32
C SER A 489 -10.95 -0.28 -0.32
N LEU A 490 -12.15 -0.54 0.22
CA LEU A 490 -13.02 -1.63 -0.22
C LEU A 490 -14.28 -1.05 -0.86
N SER A 491 -14.58 -1.51 -2.07
CA SER A 491 -15.86 -1.29 -2.73
C SER A 491 -16.74 -2.52 -2.54
N TYR A 492 -17.83 -2.39 -1.78
CA TYR A 492 -18.77 -3.49 -1.53
C TYR A 492 -19.57 -3.81 -2.79
N LEU A 493 -19.55 -5.06 -3.25
CA LEU A 493 -20.23 -5.53 -4.47
C LEU A 493 -21.49 -6.34 -4.19
N GLY A 494 -21.62 -6.95 -3.01
CA GLY A 494 -22.83 -7.69 -2.64
C GLY A 494 -22.59 -8.87 -1.70
N TYR A 495 -23.70 -9.56 -1.37
CA TYR A 495 -23.66 -10.83 -0.65
C TYR A 495 -23.75 -11.99 -1.64
N PRO A 496 -22.78 -12.94 -1.60
CA PRO A 496 -22.82 -14.12 -2.44
C PRO A 496 -24.11 -14.95 -2.22
N GLY A 497 -24.80 -15.30 -3.32
CA GLY A 497 -25.99 -16.13 -3.28
C GLY A 497 -27.27 -15.44 -2.78
N GLY A 498 -27.30 -14.10 -2.75
CA GLY A 498 -28.49 -13.31 -2.41
C GLY A 498 -28.66 -13.03 -0.93
N ASP A 499 -29.90 -12.87 -0.47
CA ASP A 499 -30.22 -12.41 0.88
C ASP A 499 -29.46 -13.09 2.01
N ALA A 500 -29.08 -12.30 3.01
CA ALA A 500 -28.26 -12.57 4.19
C ALA A 500 -28.78 -13.68 5.15
N ILE A 501 -29.64 -14.57 4.71
CA ILE A 501 -30.20 -15.67 5.52
C ILE A 501 -29.62 -17.00 5.08
N GLY A 502 -28.34 -17.20 5.38
CA GLY A 502 -27.68 -18.49 5.19
C GLY A 502 -26.19 -18.26 4.97
N TYR A 503 -25.38 -18.83 5.84
CA TYR A 503 -23.94 -18.84 5.72
C TYR A 503 -23.51 -19.36 4.34
N GLN A 504 -22.97 -18.46 3.52
CA GLN A 504 -22.39 -18.79 2.21
C GLN A 504 -20.88 -18.64 2.33
N CYS A 505 -20.14 -19.70 2.03
CA CYS A 505 -18.70 -19.69 2.03
C CYS A 505 -18.19 -20.14 0.67
N ILE A 506 -17.46 -19.27 0.00
CA ILE A 506 -16.80 -19.54 -1.28
C ILE A 506 -15.31 -19.35 -1.08
N VAL A 507 -14.53 -20.29 -1.57
CA VAL A 507 -13.07 -20.29 -1.52
C VAL A 507 -12.49 -20.52 -2.91
N GLY A 508 -11.21 -20.22 -3.06
CA GLY A 508 -10.46 -20.48 -4.28
C GLY A 508 -11.04 -19.72 -5.48
N LEU A 509 -11.21 -18.41 -5.33
CA LEU A 509 -11.66 -17.57 -6.44
C LEU A 509 -10.68 -17.62 -7.60
N ILE A 510 -11.20 -17.75 -8.80
CA ILE A 510 -10.47 -17.74 -10.06
C ILE A 510 -11.20 -16.78 -10.98
N ALA A 511 -10.52 -15.73 -11.44
CA ALA A 511 -11.03 -14.84 -12.48
C ALA A 511 -11.10 -15.61 -13.80
N ARG A 512 -12.24 -15.56 -14.45
CA ARG A 512 -12.44 -16.18 -15.76
C ARG A 512 -11.99 -15.21 -16.85
N PRO A 513 -11.41 -15.73 -17.98
CA PRO A 513 -11.35 -14.92 -19.18
C PRO A 513 -12.77 -14.42 -19.43
N ILE A 514 -12.90 -13.15 -19.61
CA ILE A 514 -14.14 -12.63 -20.18
C ILE A 514 -14.19 -13.30 -21.54
N ASP A 515 -15.18 -14.20 -21.75
CA ASP A 515 -15.45 -14.67 -23.09
C ASP A 515 -15.47 -13.41 -23.93
N GLU A 516 -14.53 -13.27 -24.90
CA GLU A 516 -14.66 -12.25 -25.91
C GLU A 516 -16.08 -12.46 -26.45
N GLN A 517 -17.02 -11.67 -25.94
CA GLN A 517 -18.34 -11.58 -26.58
C GLN A 517 -17.96 -11.32 -28.01
N PRO A 518 -18.31 -12.20 -28.95
CA PRO A 518 -17.96 -12.02 -30.34
C PRO A 518 -18.31 -10.57 -30.63
N ALA A 519 -17.32 -9.77 -31.05
CA ALA A 519 -17.55 -8.34 -31.30
C ALA A 519 -18.73 -8.27 -32.23
N TYR A 520 -19.94 -8.08 -31.68
CA TYR A 520 -21.18 -8.16 -32.42
C TYR A 520 -21.08 -7.13 -33.53
N GLN A 521 -21.31 -7.56 -34.72
CA GLN A 521 -21.23 -6.71 -35.88
C GLN A 521 -22.29 -5.62 -35.78
N LEU A 522 -21.95 -4.40 -36.08
CA LEU A 522 -22.95 -3.34 -36.17
C LEU A 522 -24.11 -3.82 -37.04
N GLY A 523 -25.33 -3.83 -36.50
CA GLY A 523 -26.51 -4.43 -37.08
C GLY A 523 -26.91 -5.81 -36.51
N ASP A 524 -26.09 -6.48 -35.72
CA ASP A 524 -26.40 -7.72 -34.97
C ASP A 524 -27.05 -7.35 -33.64
N VAL A 525 -28.33 -6.98 -33.72
CA VAL A 525 -29.06 -6.40 -32.57
C VAL A 525 -29.54 -7.45 -31.57
N ASN A 526 -29.72 -8.69 -32.03
CA ASN A 526 -30.08 -9.80 -31.14
C ASN A 526 -28.85 -10.50 -30.51
N MET A 527 -27.64 -10.09 -30.95
CA MET A 527 -26.36 -10.61 -30.43
C MET A 527 -26.19 -12.12 -30.65
N ASP A 528 -26.70 -12.67 -31.78
CA ASP A 528 -26.54 -14.08 -32.13
C ASP A 528 -25.30 -14.37 -33.03
N GLY A 529 -24.45 -13.34 -33.26
CA GLY A 529 -23.24 -13.41 -34.10
C GLY A 529 -23.52 -13.25 -35.62
N SER A 530 -24.74 -12.89 -36.04
CA SER A 530 -25.10 -12.80 -37.44
C SER A 530 -26.06 -11.65 -37.71
N VAL A 531 -25.68 -10.71 -38.56
CA VAL A 531 -26.61 -9.65 -39.03
C VAL A 531 -27.62 -10.24 -40.02
N ASN A 532 -28.86 -10.38 -39.59
CA ASN A 532 -29.92 -11.05 -40.36
C ASN A 532 -31.30 -10.37 -40.20
N ILE A 533 -32.35 -10.98 -40.74
CA ILE A 533 -33.69 -10.38 -40.74
C ILE A 533 -34.28 -10.27 -39.31
N ASN A 534 -33.84 -11.11 -38.35
CA ASN A 534 -34.34 -11.07 -36.98
C ASN A 534 -33.93 -9.77 -36.28
N ASP A 535 -32.73 -9.26 -36.57
CA ASP A 535 -32.23 -7.99 -36.06
C ASP A 535 -33.05 -6.83 -36.55
N ALA A 536 -33.32 -6.81 -37.86
CA ALA A 536 -34.18 -5.79 -38.46
C ALA A 536 -35.60 -5.79 -37.86
N VAL A 537 -36.14 -6.98 -37.57
CA VAL A 537 -37.44 -7.13 -36.89
C VAL A 537 -37.36 -6.58 -35.46
N LEU A 538 -36.24 -6.79 -34.75
CA LEU A 538 -36.06 -6.28 -33.41
C LEU A 538 -36.01 -4.75 -33.37
N VAL A 539 -35.28 -4.12 -34.29
CA VAL A 539 -35.22 -2.66 -34.48
C VAL A 539 -36.59 -2.09 -34.85
N MET A 540 -37.33 -2.76 -35.73
CA MET A 540 -38.68 -2.34 -36.07
C MET A 540 -39.62 -2.39 -34.85
N ARG A 541 -39.57 -3.42 -34.06
CA ARG A 541 -40.38 -3.56 -32.83
C ARG A 541 -40.03 -2.47 -31.81
N TYR A 542 -38.75 -2.16 -31.66
CA TYR A 542 -38.29 -1.06 -30.83
C TYR A 542 -38.81 0.30 -31.33
N SER A 543 -38.66 0.58 -32.60
CA SER A 543 -39.13 1.84 -33.23
C SER A 543 -40.64 2.05 -33.13
N MET A 544 -41.42 0.94 -33.03
CA MET A 544 -42.86 0.98 -32.80
C MET A 544 -43.26 1.00 -31.31
N GLY A 545 -42.29 1.00 -30.39
CA GLY A 545 -42.55 0.98 -28.94
C GLY A 545 -43.11 -0.34 -28.43
N VAL A 546 -42.92 -1.44 -29.17
CA VAL A 546 -43.44 -2.78 -28.83
C VAL A 546 -42.40 -3.63 -28.09
N ALA A 547 -41.11 -3.29 -28.19
CA ALA A 547 -40.02 -3.97 -27.52
C ALA A 547 -39.04 -2.93 -26.91
N GLY A 548 -38.38 -3.25 -25.78
CA GLY A 548 -37.22 -2.52 -25.26
C GLY A 548 -35.93 -3.11 -25.84
N LEU A 549 -34.88 -2.29 -25.96
CA LEU A 549 -33.52 -2.69 -26.26
C LEU A 549 -32.60 -2.26 -25.11
N SER A 550 -31.56 -3.05 -24.81
CA SER A 550 -30.48 -2.65 -23.93
C SER A 550 -29.65 -1.51 -24.52
N ALA A 551 -28.79 -0.86 -23.71
CA ALA A 551 -27.89 0.18 -24.21
C ALA A 551 -26.95 -0.34 -25.30
N GLU A 552 -26.46 -1.57 -25.18
CA GLU A 552 -25.61 -2.26 -26.16
C GLU A 552 -26.38 -2.55 -27.45
N GLN A 553 -27.58 -3.08 -27.34
CA GLN A 553 -28.46 -3.33 -28.49
C GLN A 553 -28.80 -2.04 -29.23
N ILE A 554 -29.01 -0.93 -28.53
CA ILE A 554 -29.22 0.40 -29.11
C ILE A 554 -27.98 0.84 -29.90
N ALA A 555 -26.77 0.65 -29.35
CA ALA A 555 -25.52 1.00 -30.03
C ALA A 555 -25.31 0.15 -31.30
N LEU A 556 -25.67 -1.13 -31.28
CA LEU A 556 -25.60 -2.01 -32.45
C LEU A 556 -26.72 -1.74 -33.47
N ALA A 557 -27.84 -1.21 -33.02
CA ALA A 557 -29.01 -0.94 -33.85
C ALA A 557 -28.91 0.37 -34.66
N ASP A 558 -28.18 1.38 -34.21
CA ASP A 558 -27.92 2.64 -34.92
C ASP A 558 -26.87 2.42 -36.03
N ILE A 559 -27.25 1.65 -37.04
CA ILE A 559 -26.33 1.21 -38.09
C ILE A 559 -26.01 2.32 -39.09
N ASN A 560 -26.83 3.35 -39.16
CA ASN A 560 -26.62 4.50 -40.04
C ASN A 560 -25.84 5.64 -39.35
N GLY A 561 -25.63 5.58 -38.02
CA GLY A 561 -24.84 6.51 -37.23
C GLY A 561 -25.51 7.88 -37.04
N ASP A 562 -26.85 7.96 -37.13
CA ASP A 562 -27.58 9.23 -36.98
C ASP A 562 -28.02 9.53 -35.53
N ALA A 563 -27.57 8.72 -34.57
CA ALA A 563 -27.88 8.76 -33.15
C ALA A 563 -29.38 8.50 -32.82
N SER A 564 -30.11 7.83 -33.70
CA SER A 564 -31.54 7.53 -33.52
C SER A 564 -31.91 6.17 -34.06
N VAL A 565 -32.20 5.20 -33.18
CA VAL A 565 -32.65 3.87 -33.59
C VAL A 565 -34.10 3.93 -34.08
N ASN A 566 -34.32 3.71 -35.37
CA ASN A 566 -35.62 3.84 -36.02
C ASN A 566 -35.77 2.89 -37.23
N THR A 567 -36.87 3.05 -38.00
CA THR A 567 -37.13 2.21 -39.21
C THR A 567 -36.06 2.37 -40.30
N GLY A 568 -35.31 3.47 -40.33
CA GLY A 568 -34.20 3.67 -41.25
C GLY A 568 -33.09 2.64 -41.03
N ASP A 569 -32.75 2.38 -39.80
CA ASP A 569 -31.76 1.37 -39.40
C ASP A 569 -32.23 -0.04 -39.76
N ALA A 570 -33.49 -0.35 -39.45
CA ALA A 570 -34.07 -1.64 -39.81
C ALA A 570 -33.98 -1.91 -41.31
N VAL A 571 -34.15 -0.88 -42.15
CA VAL A 571 -34.01 -1.00 -43.63
C VAL A 571 -32.56 -1.28 -44.01
N VAL A 572 -31.59 -0.62 -43.39
CA VAL A 572 -30.16 -0.86 -43.63
C VAL A 572 -29.78 -2.29 -43.23
N ILE A 573 -30.19 -2.75 -42.03
CA ILE A 573 -29.98 -4.12 -41.58
C ILE A 573 -30.59 -5.13 -42.56
N MET A 574 -31.83 -4.93 -42.99
CA MET A 574 -32.46 -5.81 -43.99
C MET A 574 -31.68 -5.87 -45.32
N ARG A 575 -31.11 -4.76 -45.76
CA ARG A 575 -30.29 -4.73 -47.01
C ARG A 575 -29.03 -5.56 -46.82
N ILE A 576 -28.33 -5.41 -45.69
CA ILE A 576 -27.15 -6.21 -45.36
C ILE A 576 -27.52 -7.69 -45.31
N ALA A 577 -28.62 -8.04 -44.63
CA ALA A 577 -29.10 -9.40 -44.52
C ALA A 577 -29.45 -10.04 -45.90
N MET A 578 -29.87 -9.21 -46.87
CA MET A 578 -30.17 -9.65 -48.24
C MET A 578 -28.96 -9.57 -49.18
N GLY A 579 -27.81 -9.06 -48.72
CA GLY A 579 -26.61 -8.88 -49.52
C GLY A 579 -26.73 -7.78 -50.62
N ILE A 580 -27.54 -6.73 -50.39
CA ILE A 580 -27.82 -5.63 -51.35
C ILE A 580 -27.55 -4.26 -50.73
#